data_22d465d78a5d1b69450ce52a2117684b
#
_entry.id   22d465d78a5d1b69450ce52a2117684b
#
_cell.length_a   1.000
_cell.length_b   1.000
_cell.length_c   1.000
_cell.angle_alpha   90.00
_cell.angle_beta   90.00
_cell.angle_gamma   90.00
#
_symmetry.space_group_name_H-M   'P 1'
#
loop_
_entity.id
_entity.type
_entity.pdbx_description
1 polymer ?
#
loop_
_entity_poly.entity_id
_entity_poly.type
_entity_poly.pdbx_seq_one_letter_code
_entity_poly.pdbx_strand_id
1 'polypeptide(L)'
;MKTPENRRSWGSVFLIAFCLLLLPHAALAWPGLVIGISDGDTITVLRDGREQVKIRLYGIDCPEKRQAWGNRATQATKRLCVGKMVDVQEIDIDRYGRTVGIIMLPGGHTLQEMLVSEGMAWVWPKYCKLPVCREWSEAEAKAREGKIGLWQDVEPIPPWEWRWSGNQMKR
;
A
#
# COMPACT_ATOMS: atom_id res chain seq x y z
N MET A 1 29.06 -17.18 -64.71
CA MET A 1 29.39 -16.68 -63.34
C MET A 1 28.09 -16.10 -62.75
N LYS A 2 27.47 -16.78 -61.78
CA LYS A 2 26.27 -16.30 -61.06
C LYS A 2 26.71 -15.81 -59.69
N THR A 3 26.43 -14.56 -59.40
CA THR A 3 26.65 -13.92 -58.07
C THR A 3 25.63 -14.46 -57.06
N PRO A 4 26.01 -14.76 -55.81
CA PRO A 4 25.05 -15.18 -54.79
C PRO A 4 24.30 -13.98 -54.20
N GLU A 5 22.97 -14.03 -54.23
CA GLU A 5 22.06 -13.09 -53.56
C GLU A 5 22.17 -13.26 -52.02
N ASN A 6 22.60 -12.22 -51.38
CA ASN A 6 22.69 -12.12 -49.91
C ASN A 6 21.31 -11.79 -49.33
N ARG A 7 20.48 -12.78 -49.03
CA ARG A 7 19.22 -12.62 -48.28
C ARG A 7 19.53 -12.34 -46.83
N ARG A 8 19.69 -11.08 -46.46
CA ARG A 8 19.71 -10.66 -45.07
C ARG A 8 18.32 -10.86 -44.47
N SER A 9 18.23 -11.79 -43.46
CA SER A 9 16.99 -12.10 -42.77
C SER A 9 16.60 -10.93 -41.86
N TRP A 10 15.69 -10.11 -42.31
CA TRP A 10 15.13 -9.00 -41.53
C TRP A 10 14.15 -9.46 -40.42
N GLY A 11 13.76 -10.72 -40.43
CA GLY A 11 12.83 -11.32 -39.47
C GLY A 11 13.37 -11.35 -38.05
N SER A 12 14.69 -11.53 -37.84
CA SER A 12 15.27 -11.64 -36.48
C SER A 12 15.35 -10.30 -35.76
N VAL A 13 15.44 -9.18 -36.47
CA VAL A 13 15.51 -7.83 -35.87
C VAL A 13 14.15 -7.41 -35.32
N PHE A 14 13.06 -7.76 -36.02
CA PHE A 14 11.69 -7.45 -35.55
C PHE A 14 11.27 -8.25 -34.33
N LEU A 15 11.76 -9.50 -34.17
CA LEU A 15 11.42 -10.33 -33.02
C LEU A 15 12.08 -9.82 -31.73
N ILE A 16 13.32 -9.33 -31.81
CA ILE A 16 14.03 -8.77 -30.66
C ILE A 16 13.41 -7.43 -30.22
N ALA A 17 13.01 -6.59 -31.16
CA ALA A 17 12.35 -5.31 -30.86
C ALA A 17 10.97 -5.50 -30.18
N PHE A 18 10.22 -6.54 -30.54
CA PHE A 18 8.91 -6.83 -29.96
C PHE A 18 9.01 -7.39 -28.52
N CYS A 19 10.05 -8.19 -28.21
CA CYS A 19 10.28 -8.69 -26.85
C CYS A 19 10.66 -7.59 -25.84
N LEU A 20 11.30 -6.50 -26.27
CA LEU A 20 11.66 -5.37 -25.41
C LEU A 20 10.44 -4.54 -24.97
N LEU A 21 9.30 -4.61 -25.68
CA LEU A 21 8.06 -3.91 -25.34
C LEU A 21 7.22 -4.62 -24.26
N LEU A 22 7.57 -5.85 -23.90
CA LEU A 22 6.84 -6.67 -22.90
C LEU A 22 7.49 -6.70 -21.52
N LEU A 23 8.51 -5.86 -21.27
CA LEU A 23 9.05 -5.74 -19.92
C LEU A 23 7.96 -5.16 -19.01
N PRO A 24 7.58 -5.87 -17.94
CA PRO A 24 6.64 -5.31 -16.98
C PRO A 24 7.22 -4.01 -16.45
N HIS A 25 6.46 -2.93 -16.55
CA HIS A 25 6.81 -1.70 -15.87
C HIS A 25 6.74 -1.99 -14.37
N ALA A 26 7.87 -2.38 -13.78
CA ALA A 26 8.00 -2.39 -12.33
C ALA A 26 7.73 -0.96 -11.88
N ALA A 27 6.65 -0.75 -11.12
CA ALA A 27 6.39 0.54 -10.50
C ALA A 27 7.64 0.90 -9.69
N LEU A 28 8.40 1.92 -10.16
CA LEU A 28 9.63 2.34 -9.52
C LEU A 28 9.27 2.84 -8.13
N ALA A 29 9.77 2.15 -7.11
CA ALA A 29 9.71 2.65 -5.76
C ALA A 29 10.68 3.83 -5.61
N TRP A 30 10.28 4.87 -4.87
CA TRP A 30 11.13 6.02 -4.60
C TRP A 30 11.33 6.21 -3.08
N PRO A 31 12.53 6.61 -2.64
CA PRO A 31 12.82 6.83 -1.24
C PRO A 31 12.27 8.17 -0.75
N GLY A 32 11.82 8.23 0.50
CA GLY A 32 11.37 9.47 1.13
C GLY A 32 11.35 9.40 2.64
N LEU A 33 11.41 10.57 3.28
CA LEU A 33 11.36 10.71 4.73
C LEU A 33 9.90 10.86 5.19
N VAL A 34 9.42 10.03 6.10
CA VAL A 34 8.10 10.20 6.70
C VAL A 34 8.11 11.37 7.68
N ILE A 35 7.43 12.46 7.34
CA ILE A 35 7.40 13.70 8.11
C ILE A 35 6.09 13.93 8.88
N GLY A 36 5.02 13.17 8.58
CA GLY A 36 3.73 13.38 9.22
C GLY A 36 2.77 12.23 9.07
N ILE A 37 1.78 12.20 9.96
CA ILE A 37 0.69 11.21 9.99
C ILE A 37 -0.63 11.98 10.10
N SER A 38 -1.58 11.72 9.18
CA SER A 38 -2.93 12.27 9.23
C SER A 38 -3.85 11.42 10.12
N ASP A 39 -3.77 10.10 9.94
CA ASP A 39 -4.53 9.07 10.66
C ASP A 39 -3.80 7.72 10.55
N GLY A 40 -4.46 6.61 10.91
CA GLY A 40 -3.82 5.28 10.95
C GLY A 40 -3.29 4.79 9.60
N ASP A 41 -3.85 5.24 8.48
CA ASP A 41 -3.51 4.76 7.15
C ASP A 41 -3.21 5.87 6.13
N THR A 42 -2.98 7.09 6.61
CA THR A 42 -2.61 8.23 5.76
C THR A 42 -1.39 8.95 6.33
N ILE A 43 -0.28 8.90 5.59
CA ILE A 43 1.00 9.48 5.98
C ILE A 43 1.42 10.60 5.01
N THR A 44 2.38 11.42 5.42
CA THR A 44 3.04 12.41 4.56
C THR A 44 4.51 12.07 4.46
N VAL A 45 5.00 11.90 3.23
CA VAL A 45 6.39 11.58 2.92
C VAL A 45 7.03 12.74 2.19
N LEU A 46 8.21 13.14 2.59
CA LEU A 46 9.03 14.14 1.93
C LEU A 46 9.89 13.46 0.86
N ARG A 47 9.58 13.71 -0.40
CA ARG A 47 10.27 13.20 -1.58
C ARG A 47 11.36 14.17 -1.97
N ASP A 48 12.58 13.69 -2.24
CA ASP A 48 13.74 14.48 -2.67
C ASP A 48 14.03 15.70 -1.76
N GLY A 49 13.67 15.63 -0.48
CA GLY A 49 13.86 16.70 0.48
C GLY A 49 13.01 17.98 0.24
N ARG A 50 12.06 17.98 -0.69
CA ARG A 50 11.31 19.17 -1.11
C ARG A 50 9.80 18.95 -1.24
N GLU A 51 9.38 17.88 -1.88
CA GLU A 51 7.98 17.62 -2.20
C GLU A 51 7.30 16.84 -1.07
N GLN A 52 6.21 17.36 -0.53
CA GLN A 52 5.39 16.64 0.44
C GLN A 52 4.31 15.85 -0.29
N VAL A 53 4.43 14.54 -0.28
CA VAL A 53 3.47 13.62 -0.91
C VAL A 53 2.59 13.00 0.16
N LYS A 54 1.27 13.17 0.02
CA LYS A 54 0.29 12.54 0.90
C LYS A 54 -0.06 11.15 0.39
N ILE A 55 0.19 10.13 1.22
CA ILE A 55 0.04 8.74 0.83
C ILE A 55 -1.06 8.06 1.64
N ARG A 56 -2.02 7.46 0.95
CA ARG A 56 -2.99 6.50 1.51
C ARG A 56 -2.42 5.11 1.39
N LEU A 57 -2.29 4.40 2.48
CA LEU A 57 -1.79 3.02 2.48
C LEU A 57 -2.70 2.13 1.65
N TYR A 58 -2.12 1.43 0.67
CA TYR A 58 -2.83 0.53 -0.23
C TYR A 58 -3.42 -0.67 0.52
N GLY A 59 -4.63 -1.07 0.17
CA GLY A 59 -5.22 -2.36 0.52
C GLY A 59 -5.64 -2.55 1.97
N ILE A 60 -5.36 -1.62 2.86
CA ILE A 60 -5.77 -1.66 4.27
C ILE A 60 -6.67 -0.49 4.65
N ASP A 61 -7.38 -0.63 5.77
CA ASP A 61 -8.22 0.42 6.34
C ASP A 61 -8.08 0.41 7.86
N CYS A 62 -7.64 1.52 8.44
CA CYS A 62 -7.51 1.66 9.89
C CYS A 62 -8.78 2.24 10.50
N PRO A 63 -9.08 1.95 11.78
CA PRO A 63 -10.16 2.60 12.49
C PRO A 63 -10.06 4.12 12.42
N GLU A 64 -11.21 4.77 12.19
CA GLU A 64 -11.33 6.23 12.12
C GLU A 64 -10.96 6.87 13.46
N LYS A 65 -10.51 8.14 13.49
CA LYS A 65 -10.10 8.84 14.72
C LYS A 65 -11.12 8.79 15.84
N ARG A 66 -12.42 8.77 15.51
CA ARG A 66 -13.53 8.71 16.49
C ARG A 66 -14.07 7.29 16.72
N GLN A 67 -13.52 6.31 16.04
CA GLN A 67 -13.83 4.91 16.20
C GLN A 67 -12.96 4.31 17.30
N ALA A 68 -13.45 3.25 17.96
CA ALA A 68 -12.62 2.43 18.84
C ALA A 68 -11.32 2.05 18.12
N TRP A 69 -10.18 2.09 18.81
CA TRP A 69 -8.84 1.84 18.28
C TRP A 69 -8.26 2.91 17.29
N GLY A 70 -9.02 3.90 16.83
CA GLY A 70 -8.54 4.88 15.86
C GLY A 70 -7.30 5.67 16.32
N ASN A 71 -7.28 6.14 17.56
CA ASN A 71 -6.12 6.80 18.13
C ASN A 71 -4.93 5.83 18.29
N ARG A 72 -5.17 4.57 18.64
CA ARG A 72 -4.12 3.56 18.78
C ARG A 72 -3.51 3.19 17.43
N ALA A 73 -4.33 3.06 16.38
CA ALA A 73 -3.87 2.85 15.02
C ALA A 73 -2.98 4.01 14.55
N THR A 74 -3.41 5.27 14.76
CA THR A 74 -2.59 6.47 14.44
C THR A 74 -1.26 6.46 15.20
N GLN A 75 -1.25 6.08 16.46
CA GLN A 75 -0.03 5.98 17.28
C GLN A 75 0.90 4.86 16.79
N ALA A 76 0.34 3.71 16.43
CA ALA A 76 1.11 2.59 15.86
C ALA A 76 1.79 3.01 14.55
N THR A 77 1.06 3.64 13.63
CA THR A 77 1.63 4.16 12.39
C THR A 77 2.75 5.16 12.67
N LYS A 78 2.53 6.10 13.60
CA LYS A 78 3.55 7.06 14.02
C LYS A 78 4.83 6.38 14.52
N ARG A 79 4.70 5.42 15.42
CA ARG A 79 5.82 4.66 16.00
C ARG A 79 6.58 3.87 14.93
N LEU A 80 5.86 3.29 13.99
CA LEU A 80 6.44 2.43 12.96
C LEU A 80 7.24 3.20 11.91
N CYS A 81 6.82 4.42 11.51
CA CYS A 81 7.41 5.05 10.33
C CYS A 81 7.85 6.51 10.49
N VAL A 82 7.37 7.32 11.45
CA VAL A 82 7.74 8.74 11.51
C VAL A 82 9.24 8.93 11.74
N GLY A 83 9.85 9.83 10.97
CA GLY A 83 11.28 10.10 11.01
C GLY A 83 12.15 9.04 10.33
N LYS A 84 11.55 8.04 9.70
CA LYS A 84 12.29 7.01 8.95
C LYS A 84 12.29 7.31 7.46
N MET A 85 13.40 6.95 6.80
CA MET A 85 13.44 6.80 5.35
C MET A 85 12.71 5.51 4.98
N VAL A 86 11.83 5.60 4.00
CA VAL A 86 11.01 4.50 3.50
C VAL A 86 11.06 4.49 1.98
N ASP A 87 10.79 3.33 1.38
CA ASP A 87 10.57 3.27 -0.07
C ASP A 87 9.05 3.23 -0.35
N VAL A 88 8.61 4.12 -1.22
CA VAL A 88 7.22 4.27 -1.61
C VAL A 88 7.01 3.62 -2.97
N GLN A 89 6.25 2.54 -3.01
CA GLN A 89 5.77 1.95 -4.26
C GLN A 89 4.39 2.54 -4.57
N GLU A 90 4.32 3.43 -5.56
CA GLU A 90 3.05 4.00 -6.03
C GLU A 90 2.22 2.95 -6.76
N ILE A 91 0.95 2.84 -6.43
CA ILE A 91 0.01 1.90 -7.05
C ILE A 91 -1.05 2.65 -7.86
N ASP A 92 -1.57 3.77 -7.31
CA ASP A 92 -2.66 4.53 -7.90
C ASP A 92 -2.72 5.94 -7.32
N ILE A 93 -3.60 6.78 -7.86
CA ILE A 93 -3.97 8.09 -7.30
C ILE A 93 -5.47 8.06 -7.03
N ASP A 94 -5.85 8.32 -5.78
CA ASP A 94 -7.27 8.31 -5.42
C ASP A 94 -8.02 9.59 -5.90
N ARG A 95 -9.35 9.55 -5.79
CA ARG A 95 -10.23 10.67 -6.20
C ARG A 95 -9.98 11.97 -5.43
N TYR A 96 -9.20 11.94 -4.37
CA TYR A 96 -8.84 13.12 -3.56
C TYR A 96 -7.42 13.62 -3.88
N GLY A 97 -6.75 13.04 -4.89
CA GLY A 97 -5.40 13.38 -5.31
C GLY A 97 -4.29 12.84 -4.39
N ARG A 98 -4.61 11.88 -3.50
CA ARG A 98 -3.57 11.23 -2.69
C ARG A 98 -2.94 10.09 -3.48
N THR A 99 -1.64 9.92 -3.39
CA THR A 99 -0.97 8.71 -3.85
C THR A 99 -1.45 7.52 -3.02
N VAL A 100 -1.90 6.46 -3.67
CA VAL A 100 -2.17 5.16 -3.03
C VAL A 100 -0.91 4.32 -3.18
N GLY A 101 -0.31 3.88 -2.07
CA GLY A 101 0.99 3.23 -2.14
C GLY A 101 1.25 2.17 -1.08
N ILE A 102 2.23 1.33 -1.37
CA ILE A 102 2.82 0.38 -0.43
C ILE A 102 4.09 1.02 0.12
N ILE A 103 4.25 0.97 1.43
CA ILE A 103 5.40 1.56 2.13
C ILE A 103 6.30 0.46 2.65
N MET A 104 7.51 0.40 2.11
CA MET A 104 8.55 -0.50 2.59
C MET A 104 9.35 0.18 3.70
N LEU A 105 9.35 -0.42 4.87
CA LEU A 105 10.12 0.04 6.03
C LEU A 105 11.58 -0.46 5.95
N PRO A 106 12.51 0.22 6.61
CA PRO A 106 13.83 -0.37 6.88
C PRO A 106 13.66 -1.73 7.58
N GLY A 107 14.30 -2.77 7.03
CA GLY A 107 14.16 -4.15 7.54
C GLY A 107 13.29 -5.06 6.67
N GLY A 108 12.71 -4.55 5.56
CA GLY A 108 12.09 -5.38 4.52
C GLY A 108 10.63 -5.74 4.73
N HIS A 109 9.98 -5.22 5.81
CA HIS A 109 8.53 -5.37 6.02
C HIS A 109 7.76 -4.18 5.46
N THR A 110 6.54 -4.39 5.02
CA THR A 110 5.67 -3.27 4.66
C THR A 110 5.01 -2.68 5.91
N LEU A 111 4.74 -1.36 5.88
CA LEU A 111 3.99 -0.69 6.94
C LEU A 111 2.59 -1.30 7.09
N GLN A 112 1.99 -1.71 5.98
CA GLN A 112 0.69 -2.38 5.95
C GLN A 112 0.72 -3.70 6.71
N GLU A 113 1.69 -4.56 6.43
CA GLU A 113 1.88 -5.83 7.12
C GLU A 113 2.02 -5.64 8.63
N MET A 114 2.85 -4.68 9.04
CA MET A 114 3.08 -4.39 10.46
C MET A 114 1.80 -3.93 11.16
N LEU A 115 1.02 -3.03 10.53
CA LEU A 115 -0.23 -2.54 11.11
C LEU A 115 -1.29 -3.65 11.21
N VAL A 116 -1.39 -4.50 10.21
CA VAL A 116 -2.31 -5.64 10.19
C VAL A 116 -1.91 -6.67 11.25
N SER A 117 -0.63 -7.02 11.34
CA SER A 117 -0.11 -7.98 12.32
C SER A 117 -0.30 -7.52 13.78
N GLU A 118 -0.19 -6.20 14.02
CA GLU A 118 -0.46 -5.59 15.33
C GLU A 118 -1.96 -5.42 15.63
N GLY A 119 -2.84 -5.82 14.71
CA GLY A 119 -4.29 -5.62 14.85
C GLY A 119 -4.69 -4.15 14.89
N MET A 120 -4.02 -3.28 14.10
CA MET A 120 -4.30 -1.85 14.01
C MET A 120 -4.98 -1.47 12.69
N ALA A 121 -5.12 -2.43 11.77
CA ALA A 121 -5.75 -2.25 10.48
C ALA A 121 -6.52 -3.50 10.06
N TRP A 122 -7.51 -3.30 9.20
CA TRP A 122 -8.20 -4.32 8.45
C TRP A 122 -7.59 -4.42 7.05
N VAL A 123 -7.46 -5.62 6.51
CA VAL A 123 -7.29 -5.78 5.06
C VAL A 123 -8.63 -5.49 4.41
N TRP A 124 -8.63 -4.57 3.43
CA TRP A 124 -9.87 -4.19 2.75
C TRP A 124 -10.02 -4.93 1.41
N PRO A 125 -10.81 -6.02 1.34
CA PRO A 125 -10.84 -6.90 0.16
C PRO A 125 -11.27 -6.19 -1.12
N LYS A 126 -12.05 -5.11 -1.01
CA LYS A 126 -12.47 -4.30 -2.16
C LYS A 126 -11.29 -3.64 -2.87
N TYR A 127 -10.27 -3.21 -2.14
CA TYR A 127 -9.13 -2.46 -2.65
C TYR A 127 -7.80 -3.21 -2.58
N CYS A 128 -7.74 -4.34 -1.88
CA CYS A 128 -6.56 -5.19 -1.81
C CYS A 128 -6.63 -6.27 -2.89
N LYS A 129 -5.95 -6.07 -4.03
CA LYS A 129 -6.04 -6.93 -5.22
C LYS A 129 -4.69 -7.49 -5.67
N LEU A 130 -3.58 -6.94 -5.16
CA LEU A 130 -2.24 -7.39 -5.50
C LEU A 130 -1.90 -8.71 -4.78
N PRO A 131 -0.94 -9.50 -5.28
CA PRO A 131 -0.54 -10.77 -4.66
C PRO A 131 -0.16 -10.66 -3.19
N VAL A 132 0.48 -9.57 -2.77
CA VAL A 132 0.86 -9.29 -1.37
C VAL A 132 -0.33 -9.28 -0.40
N CYS A 133 -1.54 -9.03 -0.90
CA CYS A 133 -2.75 -9.03 -0.08
C CYS A 133 -3.06 -10.38 0.56
N ARG A 134 -2.58 -11.49 -0.02
CA ARG A 134 -2.71 -12.81 0.59
C ARG A 134 -1.92 -12.88 1.89
N GLU A 135 -0.68 -12.41 1.87
CA GLU A 135 0.19 -12.41 3.05
C GLU A 135 -0.40 -11.53 4.16
N TRP A 136 -0.93 -10.35 3.81
CA TRP A 136 -1.60 -9.49 4.78
C TRP A 136 -2.88 -10.10 5.34
N SER A 137 -3.66 -10.82 4.52
CA SER A 137 -4.86 -11.53 5.00
C SER A 137 -4.52 -12.69 5.95
N GLU A 138 -3.41 -13.38 5.70
CA GLU A 138 -2.90 -14.41 6.61
C GLU A 138 -2.40 -13.78 7.94
N ALA A 139 -1.76 -12.62 7.88
CA ALA A 139 -1.35 -11.86 9.06
C ALA A 139 -2.58 -11.37 9.86
N GLU A 140 -3.62 -10.87 9.18
CA GLU A 140 -4.88 -10.49 9.82
C GLU A 140 -5.55 -11.69 10.51
N ALA A 141 -5.60 -12.85 9.86
CA ALA A 141 -6.17 -14.06 10.46
C ALA A 141 -5.44 -14.46 11.75
N LYS A 142 -4.11 -14.43 11.75
CA LYS A 142 -3.29 -14.68 12.95
C LYS A 142 -3.55 -13.65 14.05
N ALA A 143 -3.67 -12.35 13.69
CA ALA A 143 -3.97 -11.31 14.66
C ALA A 143 -5.36 -11.48 15.27
N ARG A 144 -6.36 -11.92 14.49
CA ARG A 144 -7.72 -12.25 14.95
C ARG A 144 -7.71 -13.44 15.92
N GLU A 145 -7.06 -14.53 15.55
CA GLU A 145 -6.92 -15.73 16.38
C GLU A 145 -6.23 -15.41 17.70
N GLY A 146 -5.16 -14.61 17.67
CA GLY A 146 -4.43 -14.16 18.85
C GLY A 146 -5.12 -13.06 19.64
N LYS A 147 -6.29 -12.56 19.22
CA LYS A 147 -6.99 -11.40 19.81
C LYS A 147 -6.06 -10.19 19.99
N ILE A 148 -5.24 -9.89 18.97
CA ILE A 148 -4.26 -8.81 19.01
C ILE A 148 -4.93 -7.50 18.57
N GLY A 149 -4.60 -6.40 19.28
CA GLY A 149 -5.09 -5.08 18.92
C GLY A 149 -6.62 -4.98 18.94
N LEU A 150 -7.22 -4.47 17.87
CA LEU A 150 -8.67 -4.29 17.73
C LEU A 150 -9.47 -5.60 17.80
N TRP A 151 -8.81 -6.75 17.58
CA TRP A 151 -9.43 -8.07 17.68
C TRP A 151 -9.69 -8.55 19.12
N GLN A 152 -9.31 -7.75 20.15
CA GLN A 152 -9.72 -7.95 21.52
C GLN A 152 -11.20 -7.60 21.75
N ASP A 153 -11.76 -6.74 20.90
CA ASP A 153 -13.18 -6.40 20.99
C ASP A 153 -14.04 -7.59 20.55
N VAL A 154 -15.20 -7.77 21.15
CA VAL A 154 -16.10 -8.88 20.86
C VAL A 154 -16.66 -8.78 19.44
N GLU A 155 -17.00 -7.57 19.02
CA GLU A 155 -17.54 -7.27 17.69
C GLU A 155 -16.84 -6.04 17.09
N PRO A 156 -15.60 -6.19 16.59
CA PRO A 156 -14.90 -5.06 16.02
C PRO A 156 -15.54 -4.65 14.69
N ILE A 157 -15.92 -3.37 14.60
CA ILE A 157 -16.61 -2.81 13.43
C ILE A 157 -15.57 -2.39 12.39
N PRO A 158 -15.65 -2.84 11.12
CA PRO A 158 -14.76 -2.36 10.06
C PRO A 158 -14.94 -0.86 9.79
N PRO A 159 -13.85 -0.12 9.44
CA PRO A 159 -13.94 1.33 9.24
C PRO A 159 -14.91 1.73 8.12
N TRP A 160 -15.03 0.95 7.05
CA TRP A 160 -16.00 1.21 5.97
C TRP A 160 -17.46 1.09 6.43
N GLU A 161 -17.78 0.21 7.38
CA GLU A 161 -19.11 0.10 7.97
C GLU A 161 -19.36 1.25 8.96
N TRP A 162 -18.35 1.60 9.76
CA TRP A 162 -18.41 2.76 10.65
C TRP A 162 -18.72 4.06 9.89
N ARG A 163 -18.06 4.31 8.75
CA ARG A 163 -18.37 5.47 7.91
C ARG A 163 -19.78 5.45 7.35
N TRP A 164 -20.28 4.28 6.99
CA TRP A 164 -21.62 4.12 6.46
C TRP A 164 -22.69 4.38 7.52
N SER A 165 -22.56 3.82 8.72
CA SER A 165 -23.48 4.06 9.85
C SER A 165 -23.50 5.52 10.31
N GLY A 166 -22.32 6.18 10.39
CA GLY A 166 -22.20 7.61 10.69
C GLY A 166 -22.86 8.53 9.68
N ASN A 167 -22.95 8.12 8.42
CA ASN A 167 -23.66 8.86 7.37
C ASN A 167 -25.19 8.67 7.42
N GLN A 168 -25.67 7.55 7.96
CA GLN A 168 -27.11 7.30 8.16
C GLN A 168 -27.67 8.17 9.31
N MET A 169 -26.90 8.38 10.39
CA MET A 169 -27.33 9.20 11.52
C MET A 169 -27.35 10.70 11.25
N LYS A 170 -26.81 11.16 10.12
CA LYS A 170 -26.79 12.58 9.70
C LYS A 170 -27.87 12.94 8.67
N ARG A 171 -28.70 11.99 8.28
CA ARG A 171 -29.86 12.19 7.37
C ARG A 171 -31.15 12.16 8.17
#